data_6b62957ca7ebeaa7b9a4f19eb786034e
#
_entry.id   6b62957ca7ebeaa7b9a4f19eb786034e
#
_cell.length_a   1.000
_cell.length_b   1.000
_cell.length_c   1.000
_cell.angle_alpha   90.00
_cell.angle_beta   90.00
_cell.angle_gamma   90.00
#
_symmetry.space_group_name_H-M   'P 1'
#
loop_
_entity.id
_entity.type
_entity.pdbx_description
1 polymer ?
#
loop_
_entity_poly.entity_id
_entity_poly.type
_entity_poly.pdbx_seq_one_letter_code
_entity_poly.pdbx_strand_id
1 'polypeptide(L)'
;EKYYKDDKGFCATFYNENGTPLTNKNITFSVNGVSYIKTTDNNGTAKLNINLESGNYTIISYNPTTNETITNNITVLSSINGNDLTKYFKNATQYSVTLYDKTGKALVNKTVRFNINGIFYERKTNEKGVAQLNINLDPGNYIVTVYNLITGEEKSNNINVVSRIQLLDLNNASNVILPEGYVIPVMFIGNGKAYAQCRATTLD
;
A
#
# COMPACT_ATOMS: atom_id res chain seq x y z
N GLU A 1 8.28 -4.33 15.53
CA GLU A 1 7.28 -4.48 14.46
C GLU A 1 6.08 -5.29 14.94
N LYS A 2 4.92 -4.99 14.41
CA LYS A 2 3.67 -5.72 14.61
C LYS A 2 2.81 -5.64 13.36
N TYR A 3 1.92 -6.61 13.15
CA TYR A 3 0.92 -6.51 12.09
C TYR A 3 -0.28 -5.65 12.51
N TYR A 4 -1.00 -5.16 11.52
CA TYR A 4 -2.25 -4.43 11.72
C TYR A 4 -3.22 -5.21 12.62
N LYS A 5 -3.73 -4.55 13.67
CA LYS A 5 -4.58 -5.14 14.71
C LYS A 5 -3.99 -6.34 15.47
N ASP A 6 -2.66 -6.56 15.42
CA ASP A 6 -2.00 -7.48 16.37
C ASP A 6 -2.20 -6.94 17.80
N ASP A 7 -2.34 -7.83 18.79
CA ASP A 7 -2.55 -7.48 20.20
C ASP A 7 -1.26 -7.06 20.95
N LYS A 8 -0.12 -7.05 20.23
CA LYS A 8 1.15 -6.57 20.79
C LYS A 8 1.09 -5.09 21.09
N GLY A 9 1.47 -4.72 22.32
CA GLY A 9 1.65 -3.35 22.74
C GLY A 9 3.13 -2.93 22.75
N PHE A 10 3.37 -1.66 22.88
CA PHE A 10 4.67 -1.09 23.22
C PHE A 10 4.82 -1.10 24.74
N CYS A 11 5.93 -1.61 25.27
CA CYS A 11 6.23 -1.63 26.69
C CYS A 11 7.54 -0.89 26.97
N ALA A 12 7.59 -0.11 28.05
CA ALA A 12 8.79 0.52 28.54
C ALA A 12 8.83 0.44 30.07
N THR A 13 10.03 0.22 30.62
CA THR A 13 10.26 0.19 32.07
C THR A 13 10.95 1.48 32.48
N PHE A 14 10.46 2.09 33.56
CA PHE A 14 10.90 3.38 34.07
C PHE A 14 11.55 3.21 35.42
N TYR A 15 12.61 3.95 35.67
CA TYR A 15 13.39 3.94 36.91
C TYR A 15 13.49 5.35 37.46
N ASN A 16 13.66 5.45 38.75
CA ASN A 16 14.02 6.71 39.42
C ASN A 16 15.53 7.00 39.28
N GLU A 17 16.00 8.12 39.85
CA GLU A 17 17.40 8.55 39.84
C GLU A 17 18.37 7.52 40.46
N ASN A 18 17.88 6.66 41.36
CA ASN A 18 18.66 5.63 42.03
C ASN A 18 18.63 4.26 41.31
N GLY A 19 18.00 4.20 40.11
CA GLY A 19 17.85 2.94 39.35
C GLY A 19 16.78 1.99 39.91
N THR A 20 15.90 2.45 40.83
CA THR A 20 14.80 1.65 41.34
C THR A 20 13.59 1.78 40.43
N PRO A 21 12.86 0.68 40.11
CA PRO A 21 11.66 0.72 39.27
C PRO A 21 10.61 1.70 39.82
N LEU A 22 10.04 2.52 38.94
CA LEU A 22 8.93 3.41 39.25
C LEU A 22 7.62 2.64 39.30
N THR A 23 7.20 2.18 40.46
CA THR A 23 5.98 1.39 40.65
C THR A 23 4.75 2.29 40.86
N ASN A 24 3.63 1.94 40.22
CA ASN A 24 2.34 2.64 40.34
C ASN A 24 2.45 4.14 40.04
N LYS A 25 3.28 4.56 39.08
CA LYS A 25 3.47 5.95 38.67
C LYS A 25 2.88 6.19 37.27
N ASN A 26 2.26 7.35 37.15
CA ASN A 26 1.80 7.82 35.83
C ASN A 26 2.99 8.30 35.00
N ILE A 27 3.14 7.75 33.83
CA ILE A 27 4.13 8.14 32.81
C ILE A 27 3.39 8.55 31.54
N THR A 28 4.06 9.22 30.64
CA THR A 28 3.48 9.67 29.39
C THR A 28 4.17 9.01 28.20
N PHE A 29 3.38 8.43 27.31
CA PHE A 29 3.78 8.11 25.95
C PHE A 29 3.17 9.13 24.98
N SER A 30 3.92 9.57 23.98
CA SER A 30 3.41 10.40 22.89
C SER A 30 3.61 9.69 21.56
N VAL A 31 2.55 9.61 20.74
CA VAL A 31 2.57 9.05 19.39
C VAL A 31 1.90 10.06 18.46
N ASN A 32 2.60 10.49 17.41
CA ASN A 32 2.10 11.50 16.46
C ASN A 32 1.56 12.77 17.15
N GLY A 33 2.19 13.21 18.24
CA GLY A 33 1.78 14.39 19.00
C GLY A 33 0.61 14.16 19.97
N VAL A 34 0.01 12.96 19.97
CA VAL A 34 -1.05 12.59 20.93
C VAL A 34 -0.43 11.94 22.16
N SER A 35 -0.74 12.47 23.33
CA SER A 35 -0.22 11.98 24.63
C SER A 35 -1.15 10.96 25.26
N TYR A 36 -0.57 9.88 25.79
CA TYR A 36 -1.24 8.80 26.50
C TYR A 36 -0.61 8.61 27.86
N ILE A 37 -1.39 8.83 28.92
CA ILE A 37 -0.96 8.56 30.29
C ILE A 37 -1.19 7.08 30.59
N LYS A 38 -0.16 6.40 31.10
CA LYS A 38 -0.19 5.00 31.53
C LYS A 38 0.42 4.88 32.91
N THR A 39 -0.10 3.95 33.71
CA THR A 39 0.44 3.65 35.03
C THR A 39 1.39 2.48 34.93
N THR A 40 2.55 2.59 35.53
CA THR A 40 3.52 1.50 35.66
C THR A 40 3.04 0.43 36.64
N ASP A 41 3.40 -0.82 36.35
CA ASP A 41 3.18 -1.95 37.24
C ASP A 41 4.22 -2.03 38.39
N ASN A 42 4.21 -3.14 39.13
CA ASN A 42 5.15 -3.37 40.23
C ASN A 42 6.62 -3.51 39.80
N ASN A 43 6.86 -3.74 38.52
CA ASN A 43 8.20 -3.80 37.92
C ASN A 43 8.62 -2.47 37.26
N GLY A 44 7.83 -1.41 37.43
CA GLY A 44 8.05 -0.12 36.78
C GLY A 44 7.71 -0.11 35.29
N THR A 45 7.02 -1.13 34.77
CA THR A 45 6.71 -1.26 33.34
C THR A 45 5.32 -0.72 33.04
N ALA A 46 5.22 0.10 32.00
CA ALA A 46 3.95 0.56 31.44
C ALA A 46 3.76 0.03 30.00
N LYS A 47 2.52 -0.28 29.65
CA LYS A 47 2.12 -0.77 28.33
C LYS A 47 1.22 0.22 27.62
N LEU A 48 1.58 0.55 26.37
CA LEU A 48 0.75 1.28 25.44
C LEU A 48 0.21 0.30 24.37
N ASN A 49 -1.10 0.15 24.29
CA ASN A 49 -1.71 -0.61 23.19
C ASN A 49 -1.62 0.20 21.90
N ILE A 50 -1.13 -0.43 20.82
CA ILE A 50 -0.93 0.20 19.53
C ILE A 50 -2.06 -0.23 18.59
N ASN A 51 -3.05 0.65 18.39
CA ASN A 51 -4.18 0.46 17.49
C ASN A 51 -4.12 1.53 16.38
N LEU A 52 -3.01 1.51 15.64
CA LEU A 52 -2.76 2.45 14.55
C LEU A 52 -2.92 1.74 13.20
N GLU A 53 -3.16 2.53 12.17
CA GLU A 53 -3.12 2.06 10.78
C GLU A 53 -1.73 1.53 10.42
N SER A 54 -1.61 0.79 9.32
CA SER A 54 -0.30 0.33 8.83
C SER A 54 0.58 1.53 8.47
N GLY A 55 1.84 1.50 8.92
CA GLY A 55 2.78 2.61 8.75
C GLY A 55 3.90 2.62 9.77
N ASN A 56 4.75 3.64 9.69
CA ASN A 56 5.86 3.89 10.61
C ASN A 56 5.50 5.00 11.56
N TYR A 57 5.76 4.80 12.85
CA TYR A 57 5.42 5.72 13.92
C TYR A 57 6.60 5.90 14.86
N THR A 58 6.64 7.07 15.49
CA THR A 58 7.59 7.39 16.55
C THR A 58 6.85 7.47 17.87
N ILE A 59 7.34 6.75 18.88
CA ILE A 59 6.84 6.78 20.25
C ILE A 59 7.87 7.49 21.12
N ILE A 60 7.46 8.53 21.80
CA ILE A 60 8.26 9.25 22.79
C ILE A 60 7.76 8.82 24.17
N SER A 61 8.65 8.26 24.98
CA SER A 61 8.39 7.90 26.39
C SER A 61 8.98 8.97 27.28
N TYR A 62 8.19 9.53 28.22
CA TYR A 62 8.61 10.54 29.17
C TYR A 62 8.58 10.00 30.58
N ASN A 63 9.72 10.13 31.29
CA ASN A 63 9.89 9.79 32.69
C ASN A 63 9.70 11.05 33.56
N PRO A 64 8.61 11.15 34.33
CA PRO A 64 8.31 12.37 35.08
C PRO A 64 9.24 12.61 36.32
N THR A 65 10.00 11.58 36.73
CA THR A 65 10.90 11.69 37.90
C THR A 65 12.26 12.26 37.50
N THR A 66 12.77 11.87 36.33
CA THR A 66 14.09 12.29 35.84
C THR A 66 13.99 13.36 34.75
N ASN A 67 12.80 13.67 34.26
CA ASN A 67 12.53 14.51 33.10
C ASN A 67 13.18 13.98 31.78
N GLU A 68 13.52 12.71 31.76
CA GLU A 68 14.13 12.06 30.61
C GLU A 68 13.07 11.71 29.57
N THR A 69 13.44 11.81 28.28
CA THR A 69 12.65 11.34 27.14
C THR A 69 13.45 10.37 26.30
N ILE A 70 12.82 9.25 25.90
CA ILE A 70 13.40 8.28 24.96
C ILE A 70 12.46 8.14 23.77
N THR A 71 13.05 8.12 22.57
CA THR A 71 12.34 7.97 21.30
C THR A 71 12.56 6.57 20.73
N ASN A 72 11.46 5.89 20.37
CA ASN A 72 11.48 4.57 19.73
C ASN A 72 10.64 4.60 18.46
N ASN A 73 11.07 3.85 17.44
CA ASN A 73 10.31 3.64 16.23
C ASN A 73 9.53 2.32 16.29
N ILE A 74 8.30 2.35 15.82
CA ILE A 74 7.46 1.17 15.66
C ILE A 74 6.92 1.13 14.23
N THR A 75 6.94 -0.05 13.63
CA THR A 75 6.30 -0.32 12.32
C THR A 75 5.07 -1.18 12.54
N VAL A 76 3.92 -0.69 12.06
CA VAL A 76 2.70 -1.48 11.92
C VAL A 76 2.64 -1.98 10.49
N LEU A 77 2.87 -3.28 10.31
CA LEU A 77 2.88 -3.94 9.02
C LEU A 77 1.45 -4.11 8.50
N SER A 78 1.23 -3.82 7.23
CA SER A 78 -0.06 -4.05 6.58
C SER A 78 -0.37 -5.55 6.48
N SER A 79 -1.62 -5.90 6.72
CA SER A 79 -2.15 -7.24 6.45
C SER A 79 -2.50 -7.45 4.97
N ILE A 80 -2.30 -6.42 4.14
CA ILE A 80 -2.52 -6.42 2.69
C ILE A 80 -1.20 -6.06 2.00
N ASN A 81 -0.60 -7.01 1.29
CA ASN A 81 0.58 -6.77 0.48
C ASN A 81 0.22 -6.79 -1.01
N GLY A 82 0.03 -5.63 -1.57
CA GLY A 82 -0.23 -5.37 -2.99
C GLY A 82 0.55 -4.13 -3.44
N ASN A 83 0.92 -4.10 -4.72
CA ASN A 83 1.67 -3.01 -5.33
C ASN A 83 0.87 -2.40 -6.48
N ASP A 84 1.23 -1.20 -6.87
CA ASP A 84 0.73 -0.57 -8.08
C ASP A 84 0.98 -1.46 -9.30
N LEU A 85 0.07 -1.42 -10.27
CA LEU A 85 0.17 -2.19 -11.49
C LEU A 85 0.13 -1.26 -12.70
N THR A 86 1.13 -1.38 -13.57
CA THR A 86 1.10 -0.84 -14.93
C THR A 86 1.02 -2.01 -15.92
N LYS A 87 0.03 -1.96 -16.81
CA LYS A 87 -0.15 -2.99 -17.84
C LYS A 87 -0.65 -2.37 -19.14
N TYR A 88 -0.36 -3.01 -20.26
CA TYR A 88 -0.97 -2.63 -21.54
C TYR A 88 -2.42 -3.09 -21.64
N PHE A 89 -3.22 -2.33 -22.36
CA PHE A 89 -4.61 -2.68 -22.67
C PHE A 89 -4.70 -4.10 -23.27
N LYS A 90 -5.65 -4.90 -22.76
CA LYS A 90 -5.85 -6.32 -23.10
C LYS A 90 -4.63 -7.24 -22.86
N ASN A 91 -3.63 -6.82 -22.12
CA ASN A 91 -2.60 -7.73 -21.63
C ASN A 91 -3.18 -8.63 -20.53
N ALA A 92 -2.70 -9.87 -20.44
CA ALA A 92 -3.20 -10.87 -19.48
C ALA A 92 -2.71 -10.65 -18.04
N THR A 93 -1.83 -9.68 -17.78
CA THR A 93 -1.32 -9.40 -16.43
C THR A 93 -2.47 -9.07 -15.48
N GLN A 94 -2.48 -9.74 -14.34
CA GLN A 94 -3.48 -9.56 -13.29
C GLN A 94 -2.91 -8.69 -12.15
N TYR A 95 -3.79 -7.97 -11.47
CA TYR A 95 -3.45 -7.38 -10.18
C TYR A 95 -3.42 -8.50 -9.14
N SER A 96 -2.36 -8.55 -8.34
CA SER A 96 -2.15 -9.58 -7.32
C SER A 96 -1.95 -8.95 -5.95
N VAL A 97 -2.51 -9.59 -4.93
CA VAL A 97 -2.37 -9.18 -3.54
C VAL A 97 -2.21 -10.40 -2.64
N THR A 98 -1.34 -10.30 -1.63
CA THR A 98 -1.23 -11.31 -0.57
C THR A 98 -1.88 -10.78 0.69
N LEU A 99 -2.71 -11.59 1.35
CA LEU A 99 -3.36 -11.25 2.61
C LEU A 99 -2.75 -12.02 3.78
N TYR A 100 -2.63 -11.31 4.89
CA TYR A 100 -2.14 -11.85 6.16
C TYR A 100 -3.19 -11.66 7.26
N ASP A 101 -3.15 -12.52 8.28
CA ASP A 101 -3.86 -12.30 9.53
C ASP A 101 -3.10 -11.33 10.46
N LYS A 102 -3.66 -11.04 11.62
CA LYS A 102 -3.04 -10.15 12.62
C LYS A 102 -1.70 -10.66 13.18
N THR A 103 -1.32 -11.91 12.93
CA THR A 103 -0.05 -12.50 13.36
C THR A 103 1.00 -12.52 12.24
N GLY A 104 0.61 -12.14 11.02
CA GLY A 104 1.46 -12.18 9.83
C GLY A 104 1.43 -13.52 9.10
N LYS A 105 0.52 -14.42 9.47
CA LYS A 105 0.32 -15.67 8.75
C LYS A 105 -0.53 -15.43 7.50
N ALA A 106 -0.12 -16.00 6.37
CA ALA A 106 -0.86 -15.92 5.11
C ALA A 106 -2.29 -16.49 5.25
N LEU A 107 -3.27 -15.74 4.76
CA LEU A 107 -4.68 -16.12 4.79
C LEU A 107 -5.01 -17.03 3.61
N VAL A 108 -5.11 -18.33 3.85
CA VAL A 108 -5.40 -19.36 2.85
C VAL A 108 -6.90 -19.57 2.70
N ASN A 109 -7.39 -19.67 1.46
CA ASN A 109 -8.80 -19.91 1.12
C ASN A 109 -9.77 -18.91 1.77
N LYS A 110 -9.34 -17.63 1.92
CA LYS A 110 -10.16 -16.55 2.48
C LYS A 110 -10.64 -15.62 1.37
N THR A 111 -11.84 -15.11 1.56
CA THR A 111 -12.42 -14.12 0.63
C THR A 111 -11.72 -12.78 0.83
N VAL A 112 -11.29 -12.20 -0.28
CA VAL A 112 -10.83 -10.82 -0.40
C VAL A 112 -11.80 -10.08 -1.31
N ARG A 113 -12.08 -8.84 -0.95
CA ARG A 113 -12.93 -7.95 -1.75
C ARG A 113 -12.07 -6.86 -2.37
N PHE A 114 -12.33 -6.58 -3.65
CA PHE A 114 -11.72 -5.49 -4.41
C PHE A 114 -12.80 -4.51 -4.81
N ASN A 115 -12.48 -3.24 -4.83
CA ASN A 115 -13.32 -2.19 -5.41
C ASN A 115 -12.53 -1.46 -6.50
N ILE A 116 -13.11 -1.33 -7.69
CA ILE A 116 -12.61 -0.47 -8.77
C ILE A 116 -13.82 0.28 -9.34
N ASN A 117 -13.76 1.60 -9.38
CA ASN A 117 -14.83 2.45 -9.89
C ASN A 117 -16.21 2.17 -9.26
N GLY A 118 -16.25 1.84 -7.96
CA GLY A 118 -17.49 1.54 -7.25
C GLY A 118 -18.02 0.11 -7.48
N ILE A 119 -17.37 -0.69 -8.33
CA ILE A 119 -17.74 -2.09 -8.57
C ILE A 119 -16.93 -3.01 -7.67
N PHE A 120 -17.62 -3.90 -6.96
CA PHE A 120 -17.01 -4.85 -6.05
C PHE A 120 -16.80 -6.21 -6.71
N TYR A 121 -15.62 -6.79 -6.48
CA TYR A 121 -15.24 -8.12 -6.93
C TYR A 121 -14.74 -8.93 -5.74
N GLU A 122 -15.15 -10.19 -5.65
CA GLU A 122 -14.66 -11.11 -4.62
C GLU A 122 -13.82 -12.22 -5.25
N ARG A 123 -12.70 -12.54 -4.59
CA ARG A 123 -11.80 -13.64 -4.96
C ARG A 123 -11.40 -14.39 -3.70
N LYS A 124 -10.97 -15.61 -3.86
CA LYS A 124 -10.38 -16.39 -2.78
C LYS A 124 -8.87 -16.41 -2.90
N THR A 125 -8.20 -16.30 -1.78
CA THR A 125 -6.76 -16.50 -1.70
C THR A 125 -6.39 -17.97 -1.89
N ASN A 126 -5.28 -18.21 -2.56
CA ASN A 126 -4.71 -19.54 -2.77
C ASN A 126 -3.92 -20.01 -1.52
N GLU A 127 -3.20 -21.14 -1.63
CA GLU A 127 -2.40 -21.75 -0.55
C GLU A 127 -1.27 -20.84 -0.04
N LYS A 128 -0.86 -19.83 -0.82
CA LYS A 128 0.13 -18.83 -0.44
C LYS A 128 -0.49 -17.53 0.09
N GLY A 129 -1.82 -17.49 0.27
CA GLY A 129 -2.54 -16.28 0.68
C GLY A 129 -2.70 -15.24 -0.44
N VAL A 130 -2.45 -15.61 -1.71
CA VAL A 130 -2.50 -14.69 -2.87
C VAL A 130 -3.87 -14.76 -3.52
N ALA A 131 -4.46 -13.60 -3.78
CA ALA A 131 -5.63 -13.43 -4.63
C ALA A 131 -5.29 -12.58 -5.85
N GLN A 132 -5.94 -12.87 -6.98
CA GLN A 132 -5.70 -12.20 -8.25
C GLN A 132 -7.00 -11.66 -8.82
N LEU A 133 -6.91 -10.46 -9.44
CA LEU A 133 -8.02 -9.81 -10.12
C LEU A 133 -7.63 -9.50 -11.57
N ASN A 134 -8.44 -9.95 -12.52
CA ASN A 134 -8.31 -9.55 -13.91
C ASN A 134 -8.67 -8.08 -14.07
N ILE A 135 -7.79 -7.33 -14.71
CA ILE A 135 -8.02 -5.91 -15.02
C ILE A 135 -8.33 -5.80 -16.51
N ASN A 136 -9.63 -5.72 -16.84
CA ASN A 136 -10.15 -5.59 -18.21
C ASN A 136 -10.77 -4.20 -18.39
N LEU A 137 -10.02 -3.17 -18.05
CA LEU A 137 -10.43 -1.77 -18.15
C LEU A 137 -9.81 -1.15 -19.39
N ASP A 138 -10.45 -0.10 -19.90
CA ASP A 138 -9.91 0.73 -20.97
C ASP A 138 -8.62 1.44 -20.55
N PRO A 139 -7.82 1.96 -21.49
CA PRO A 139 -6.63 2.75 -21.16
C PRO A 139 -7.00 3.92 -20.24
N GLY A 140 -6.22 4.06 -19.13
CA GLY A 140 -6.48 5.07 -18.12
C GLY A 140 -5.86 4.74 -16.77
N ASN A 141 -6.03 5.62 -15.81
CA ASN A 141 -5.58 5.48 -14.44
C ASN A 141 -6.77 5.17 -13.53
N TYR A 142 -6.62 4.15 -12.71
CA TYR A 142 -7.65 3.66 -11.81
C TYR A 142 -7.06 3.43 -10.42
N ILE A 143 -7.93 3.39 -9.43
CA ILE A 143 -7.58 2.99 -8.07
C ILE A 143 -8.30 1.68 -7.77
N VAL A 144 -7.56 0.66 -7.35
CA VAL A 144 -8.12 -0.54 -6.74
C VAL A 144 -8.00 -0.44 -5.23
N THR A 145 -9.12 -0.56 -4.52
CA THR A 145 -9.13 -0.69 -3.07
C THR A 145 -9.37 -2.15 -2.71
N VAL A 146 -8.51 -2.68 -1.87
CA VAL A 146 -8.54 -4.06 -1.37
C VAL A 146 -9.01 -4.06 0.06
N TYR A 147 -9.92 -4.96 0.40
CA TYR A 147 -10.47 -5.14 1.74
C TYR A 147 -10.07 -6.52 2.27
N ASN A 148 -9.29 -6.54 3.34
CA ASN A 148 -9.04 -7.75 4.11
C ASN A 148 -10.18 -7.93 5.11
N LEU A 149 -11.15 -8.78 4.77
CA LEU A 149 -12.36 -8.98 5.59
C LEU A 149 -12.10 -9.64 6.95
N ILE A 150 -10.90 -10.17 7.18
CA ILE A 150 -10.50 -10.80 8.45
C ILE A 150 -9.94 -9.77 9.43
N THR A 151 -9.08 -8.87 8.96
CA THR A 151 -8.49 -7.82 9.80
C THR A 151 -9.29 -6.53 9.77
N GLY A 152 -10.11 -6.33 8.71
CA GLY A 152 -10.83 -5.10 8.42
C GLY A 152 -9.94 -4.00 7.88
N GLU A 153 -8.71 -4.31 7.45
CA GLU A 153 -7.82 -3.35 6.80
C GLU A 153 -8.26 -3.11 5.36
N GLU A 154 -8.15 -1.85 4.94
CA GLU A 154 -8.34 -1.40 3.56
C GLU A 154 -7.05 -0.80 3.04
N LYS A 155 -6.69 -1.13 1.80
CA LYS A 155 -5.51 -0.58 1.15
C LYS A 155 -5.76 -0.34 -0.33
N SER A 156 -5.32 0.81 -0.83
CA SER A 156 -5.45 1.18 -2.23
C SER A 156 -4.12 1.12 -2.96
N ASN A 157 -4.19 0.73 -4.24
CA ASN A 157 -3.07 0.76 -5.18
C ASN A 157 -3.53 1.40 -6.50
N ASN A 158 -2.58 1.94 -7.25
CA ASN A 158 -2.83 2.52 -8.56
C ASN A 158 -2.76 1.42 -9.63
N ILE A 159 -3.69 1.49 -10.58
CA ILE A 159 -3.70 0.66 -11.77
C ILE A 159 -3.58 1.59 -12.97
N ASN A 160 -2.50 1.48 -13.73
CA ASN A 160 -2.31 2.21 -14.97
C ASN A 160 -2.46 1.24 -16.16
N VAL A 161 -3.53 1.41 -16.93
CA VAL A 161 -3.74 0.68 -18.18
C VAL A 161 -3.26 1.55 -19.33
N VAL A 162 -2.15 1.15 -19.93
CA VAL A 162 -1.48 1.90 -21.01
C VAL A 162 -2.12 1.54 -22.35
N SER A 163 -2.44 2.57 -23.15
CA SER A 163 -2.88 2.37 -24.53
C SER A 163 -1.79 1.69 -25.36
N ARG A 164 -2.21 0.81 -26.27
CA ARG A 164 -1.31 0.29 -27.32
C ARG A 164 -1.19 1.23 -28.51
N ILE A 165 -1.93 2.33 -28.49
CA ILE A 165 -1.91 3.36 -29.50
C ILE A 165 -1.26 4.58 -28.85
N GLN A 166 -0.15 5.01 -29.38
CA GLN A 166 0.51 6.26 -28.98
C GLN A 166 0.22 7.31 -30.05
N LEU A 167 -0.38 8.42 -29.63
CA LEU A 167 -0.51 9.58 -30.50
C LEU A 167 0.88 10.25 -30.58
N LEU A 168 1.41 10.36 -31.77
CA LEU A 168 2.62 11.14 -32.01
C LEU A 168 2.22 12.58 -32.27
N ASP A 169 2.78 13.52 -31.52
CA ASP A 169 2.71 14.92 -31.85
C ASP A 169 3.55 15.16 -33.12
N LEU A 170 2.89 15.49 -34.20
CA LEU A 170 3.54 15.73 -35.50
C LEU A 170 4.56 16.86 -35.45
N ASN A 171 4.48 17.77 -34.50
CA ASN A 171 5.46 18.83 -34.29
C ASN A 171 6.78 18.30 -33.66
N ASN A 172 6.81 17.11 -33.12
CA ASN A 172 7.98 16.47 -32.48
C ASN A 172 8.34 15.10 -33.08
N ALA A 173 7.77 14.72 -34.23
CA ALA A 173 7.88 13.39 -34.81
C ALA A 173 9.26 13.01 -35.39
N SER A 174 10.27 13.90 -35.35
CA SER A 174 11.55 13.69 -36.02
C SER A 174 12.45 12.61 -35.41
N ASN A 175 12.12 12.05 -34.23
CA ASN A 175 13.01 11.12 -33.50
C ASN A 175 12.32 9.93 -32.85
N VAL A 176 11.16 9.47 -33.35
CA VAL A 176 10.53 8.29 -32.78
C VAL A 176 11.05 7.02 -33.46
N ILE A 177 11.89 6.28 -32.75
CA ILE A 177 12.31 4.93 -33.15
C ILE A 177 11.22 3.97 -32.64
N LEU A 178 10.53 3.31 -33.58
CA LEU A 178 9.52 2.30 -33.24
C LEU A 178 10.15 0.92 -33.18
N PRO A 179 9.73 0.08 -32.21
CA PRO A 179 10.12 -1.32 -32.22
C PRO A 179 9.63 -2.03 -33.50
N GLU A 180 10.39 -3.01 -33.96
CA GLU A 180 10.07 -3.84 -35.12
C GLU A 180 8.65 -4.43 -35.04
N GLY A 181 7.87 -4.32 -36.10
CA GLY A 181 6.50 -4.86 -36.20
C GLY A 181 5.37 -3.89 -35.79
N TYR A 182 5.65 -2.65 -35.46
CA TYR A 182 4.61 -1.65 -35.18
C TYR A 182 4.13 -0.94 -36.43
N VAL A 183 2.79 -0.95 -36.64
CA VAL A 183 2.14 -0.15 -37.68
C VAL A 183 1.53 1.08 -37.01
N ILE A 184 1.95 2.27 -37.38
CA ILE A 184 1.32 3.52 -36.93
C ILE A 184 0.32 3.98 -37.99
N PRO A 185 -0.96 4.11 -37.69
CA PRO A 185 -1.86 4.88 -38.52
C PRO A 185 -1.54 6.35 -38.37
N VAL A 186 -0.99 6.99 -39.39
CA VAL A 186 -0.79 8.43 -39.43
C VAL A 186 -2.05 9.06 -39.99
N MET A 187 -2.72 9.89 -39.18
CA MET A 187 -3.85 10.67 -39.61
C MET A 187 -3.38 12.10 -39.90
N PHE A 188 -3.50 12.55 -41.14
CA PHE A 188 -3.28 13.94 -41.51
C PHE A 188 -4.60 14.67 -41.58
N ILE A 189 -4.71 15.80 -40.90
CA ILE A 189 -5.85 16.71 -41.03
C ILE A 189 -5.36 17.91 -41.84
N GLY A 190 -5.80 18.01 -43.08
CA GLY A 190 -5.53 19.14 -43.95
C GLY A 190 -6.79 19.54 -44.72
N ASN A 191 -7.05 20.86 -44.83
CA ASN A 191 -8.18 21.43 -45.56
C ASN A 191 -9.56 20.85 -45.18
N GLY A 192 -9.79 20.55 -43.87
CA GLY A 192 -11.05 20.01 -43.36
C GLY A 192 -11.35 18.55 -43.74
N LYS A 193 -10.37 17.83 -44.27
CA LYS A 193 -10.47 16.38 -44.56
C LYS A 193 -9.44 15.59 -43.78
N ALA A 194 -9.86 14.46 -43.22
CA ALA A 194 -8.98 13.51 -42.53
C ALA A 194 -8.50 12.45 -43.55
N TYR A 195 -7.19 12.23 -43.62
CA TYR A 195 -6.58 11.18 -44.44
C TYR A 195 -5.87 10.20 -43.48
N ALA A 196 -6.21 8.90 -43.56
CA ALA A 196 -5.48 7.88 -42.87
C ALA A 196 -4.51 7.21 -43.87
N GLN A 197 -3.22 7.24 -43.57
CA GLN A 197 -2.23 6.51 -44.35
C GLN A 197 -1.56 5.47 -43.45
N CYS A 198 -1.80 4.20 -43.71
CA CYS A 198 -1.04 3.12 -43.12
C CYS A 198 0.22 2.87 -43.95
N ARG A 199 1.39 3.07 -43.37
CA ARG A 199 2.65 2.70 -43.99
C ARG A 199 3.19 1.47 -43.25
N ALA A 200 3.18 0.31 -43.93
CA ALA A 200 3.96 -0.83 -43.48
C ALA A 200 5.41 -0.61 -43.95
N THR A 201 6.35 -0.48 -43.02
CA THR A 201 7.77 -0.56 -43.34
C THR A 201 8.21 -2.01 -43.06
N THR A 202 8.36 -2.81 -44.08
CA THR A 202 9.26 -3.96 -44.03
C THR A 202 10.66 -3.40 -44.21
N LEU A 203 11.50 -3.57 -43.20
CA LEU A 203 12.94 -3.40 -43.38
C LEU A 203 13.46 -4.74 -43.87
N ASP A 204 13.97 -4.79 -45.12
CA ASP A 204 14.80 -5.85 -45.61
C ASP A 204 16.18 -5.82 -44.93
#